data_1888fa5c1bc1ba424df86d89aa8cce21
#
_entry.id   1888fa5c1bc1ba424df86d89aa8cce21
#
_cell.length_a   1.000
_cell.length_b   1.000
_cell.length_c   1.000
_cell.angle_alpha   90.00
_cell.angle_beta   90.00
_cell.angle_gamma   90.00
#
_symmetry.space_group_name_H-M   'P 1'
#
loop_
_entity.id
_entity.type
_entity.pdbx_description
1 polymer ?
#
loop_
_entity_poly.entity_id
_entity_poly.type
_entity_poly.pdbx_seq_one_letter_code
_entity_poly.pdbx_strand_id
1 'polypeptide(L)'
;MNKAKKEESDLEIRKEMERRVLQDRPIRFDWVIKRLLYRKANFNVLNGFAVLAGLLAILLLVPSCTTEDEVPDLSDEGTNGWIYKIMADYYLWNEDMPGKGNLNFSQSPDKFFDSLLSDQDGVKYGDGWLTFSRIEKKEEETKSVSESDSYGFEFASYKNGNLYYAWVLYVLPGSPAAEAGLERGDWIIAVGSETPNVTNLSAFYSGGETTFLLADAVRKGNEVTFYKRKTISVAASRAVEDTPFLKDSVYTVGGKKVGYLVYNSFSSGPDDESTIYDDRMKQVFAGFKVENVDEFILDLRYNQGGLVTCAQLMTSLLAPADALGKTFCIMEHNEKQSKSDETLLLRKNSEIGNANLDLKRIYVLTGSVTASASEAAVSYTHLRAHETLRHL
;
A
#
# COMPACT_ATOMS: atom_id res chain seq x y z
N MET A 1 -9.85 29.82 -27.70
CA MET A 1 -8.59 29.76 -26.90
C MET A 1 -7.54 29.08 -27.77
N ASN A 2 -6.43 29.75 -28.07
CA ASN A 2 -5.48 29.36 -29.11
C ASN A 2 -4.79 28.03 -28.79
N LYS A 3 -4.64 27.14 -29.77
CA LYS A 3 -3.96 25.83 -29.65
C LYS A 3 -2.57 25.96 -29.01
N ALA A 4 -1.86 27.02 -29.32
CA ALA A 4 -0.55 27.35 -28.74
C ALA A 4 -0.59 27.59 -27.22
N LYS A 5 -1.61 28.30 -26.67
CA LYS A 5 -1.76 28.51 -25.22
C LYS A 5 -2.09 27.22 -24.45
N LYS A 6 -2.73 26.28 -25.13
CA LYS A 6 -3.03 24.95 -24.53
C LYS A 6 -1.76 24.11 -24.47
N GLU A 7 -0.96 24.12 -25.54
CA GLU A 7 0.32 23.39 -25.61
C GLU A 7 1.33 23.95 -24.60
N GLU A 8 1.35 25.27 -24.38
CA GLU A 8 2.22 25.93 -23.39
C GLU A 8 1.81 25.60 -21.96
N SER A 9 0.49 25.56 -21.66
CA SER A 9 -0.04 25.11 -20.36
C SER A 9 0.25 23.65 -20.07
N ASP A 10 0.08 22.77 -21.09
CA ASP A 10 0.38 21.34 -20.96
C ASP A 10 1.90 21.11 -20.76
N LEU A 11 2.73 21.97 -21.38
CA LEU A 11 4.18 21.93 -21.21
C LEU A 11 4.64 22.41 -19.82
N GLU A 12 3.99 23.43 -19.24
CA GLU A 12 4.31 23.92 -17.89
C GLU A 12 3.93 22.88 -16.82
N ILE A 13 2.75 22.27 -16.94
CA ILE A 13 2.33 21.16 -16.06
C ILE A 13 3.32 20.01 -16.16
N ARG A 14 3.72 19.64 -17.38
CA ARG A 14 4.68 18.57 -17.62
C ARG A 14 6.06 18.88 -17.03
N LYS A 15 6.57 20.09 -17.18
CA LYS A 15 7.85 20.52 -16.60
C LYS A 15 7.83 20.55 -15.07
N GLU A 16 6.71 20.96 -14.47
CA GLU A 16 6.56 20.93 -13.01
C GLU A 16 6.46 19.48 -12.50
N MET A 17 5.77 18.60 -13.24
CA MET A 17 5.74 17.17 -12.94
C MET A 17 7.13 16.52 -13.08
N GLU A 18 7.85 16.82 -14.19
CA GLU A 18 9.21 16.31 -14.40
C GLU A 18 10.19 16.82 -13.33
N ARG A 19 10.06 18.08 -12.86
CA ARG A 19 10.89 18.64 -11.79
C ARG A 19 10.67 17.92 -10.47
N ARG A 20 9.44 17.47 -10.17
CA ARG A 20 9.10 16.71 -8.97
C ARG A 20 9.46 15.23 -9.08
N VAL A 21 9.32 14.63 -10.27
CA VAL A 21 9.72 13.25 -10.56
C VAL A 21 11.25 13.09 -10.54
N LEU A 22 12.02 14.11 -10.98
CA LEU A 22 13.50 14.06 -10.96
C LEU A 22 14.09 14.17 -9.56
N GLN A 23 13.34 14.65 -8.55
CA GLN A 23 13.75 14.61 -7.14
C GLN A 23 13.63 13.21 -6.52
N ASP A 24 12.85 12.30 -7.14
CA ASP A 24 12.48 11.00 -6.58
C ASP A 24 13.13 9.81 -7.34
N ARG A 25 14.40 9.88 -7.72
CA ARG A 25 15.07 8.73 -8.35
C ARG A 25 15.31 7.61 -7.33
N PRO A 26 15.03 6.32 -7.70
CA PRO A 26 14.94 5.23 -6.76
C PRO A 26 16.29 4.87 -6.13
N ILE A 27 16.29 4.75 -4.83
CA ILE A 27 17.30 4.06 -4.02
C ILE A 27 16.82 2.63 -3.83
N ARG A 28 17.69 1.62 -3.98
CA ARG A 28 17.36 0.18 -3.90
C ARG A 28 16.58 -0.18 -2.63
N PHE A 29 15.48 -0.90 -2.79
CA PHE A 29 14.50 -1.23 -1.76
C PHE A 29 14.54 -2.72 -1.38
N ASP A 30 15.46 -3.14 -0.53
CA ASP A 30 15.40 -4.50 0.03
C ASP A 30 14.52 -4.59 1.31
N TRP A 31 13.97 -3.47 1.77
CA TRP A 31 13.35 -3.39 3.10
C TRP A 31 11.84 -3.07 3.11
N VAL A 32 11.30 -2.45 2.10
CA VAL A 32 9.87 -2.08 2.02
C VAL A 32 8.96 -3.31 2.11
N ILE A 33 9.45 -4.46 1.67
CA ILE A 33 8.73 -5.73 1.67
C ILE A 33 8.45 -6.25 3.09
N LYS A 34 9.32 -6.01 4.07
CA LYS A 34 9.14 -6.50 5.45
C LYS A 34 8.00 -5.85 6.24
N ARG A 35 7.64 -4.60 5.96
CA ARG A 35 6.62 -3.88 6.73
C ARG A 35 5.17 -4.14 6.28
N LEU A 36 4.95 -4.50 5.02
CA LEU A 36 3.61 -4.88 4.52
C LEU A 36 3.00 -6.08 5.25
N LEU A 37 3.85 -6.95 5.81
CA LEU A 37 3.43 -8.17 6.48
C LEU A 37 3.12 -7.98 7.95
N TYR A 38 3.68 -6.96 8.57
CA TYR A 38 3.42 -6.65 9.97
C TYR A 38 2.00 -6.16 10.24
N ARG A 39 1.32 -5.57 9.25
CA ARG A 39 -0.04 -5.03 9.39
C ARG A 39 -1.18 -6.04 9.20
N LYS A 40 -0.92 -7.26 8.70
CA LYS A 40 -1.99 -8.24 8.40
C LYS A 40 -2.25 -9.30 9.46
N ALA A 41 -1.60 -9.27 10.63
CA ALA A 41 -1.61 -10.39 11.58
C ALA A 41 -2.13 -10.06 12.99
N ASN A 42 -3.10 -9.17 13.16
CA ASN A 42 -3.74 -8.99 14.49
C ASN A 42 -5.25 -9.22 14.45
N PHE A 43 -5.63 -10.47 14.61
CA PHE A 43 -6.98 -10.83 15.04
C PHE A 43 -6.96 -11.08 16.55
N ASN A 44 -7.57 -10.18 17.31
CA ASN A 44 -7.73 -10.31 18.78
C ASN A 44 -8.82 -11.34 19.11
N VAL A 45 -8.39 -12.47 19.68
CA VAL A 45 -9.25 -13.46 20.33
C VAL A 45 -9.38 -13.09 21.82
N LEU A 46 -10.03 -12.01 22.18
CA LEU A 46 -10.18 -11.65 23.61
C LEU A 46 -11.48 -10.96 24.02
N ASN A 47 -12.55 -11.02 23.23
CA ASN A 47 -13.87 -10.52 23.67
C ASN A 47 -15.02 -11.54 23.61
N GLY A 48 -14.72 -12.85 23.63
CA GLY A 48 -15.73 -13.94 23.54
C GLY A 48 -16.29 -14.45 24.89
N PHE A 49 -15.88 -13.94 26.05
CA PHE A 49 -16.25 -14.58 27.36
C PHE A 49 -17.39 -13.93 28.14
N ALA A 50 -18.00 -12.85 27.69
CA ALA A 50 -19.04 -12.14 28.48
C ALA A 50 -20.50 -12.39 28.00
N VAL A 51 -20.75 -13.14 26.92
CA VAL A 51 -22.12 -13.38 26.41
C VAL A 51 -22.59 -14.84 26.59
N LEU A 52 -21.79 -15.70 27.19
CA LEU A 52 -22.09 -17.15 27.29
C LEU A 52 -22.98 -17.57 28.46
N ALA A 53 -23.51 -16.66 29.26
CA ALA A 53 -24.34 -17.00 30.43
C ALA A 53 -25.86 -16.88 30.24
N GLY A 54 -26.34 -16.43 29.07
CA GLY A 54 -27.75 -16.12 28.84
C GLY A 54 -28.54 -17.03 27.87
N LEU A 55 -27.90 -17.95 27.16
CA LEU A 55 -28.53 -18.69 26.05
C LEU A 55 -28.44 -20.23 26.14
N LEU A 56 -28.35 -20.77 27.36
CA LEU A 56 -28.26 -22.24 27.55
C LEU A 56 -29.61 -22.98 27.62
N ALA A 57 -30.70 -22.42 27.13
CA ALA A 57 -32.03 -23.04 27.27
C ALA A 57 -32.81 -23.32 25.96
N ILE A 58 -32.26 -23.01 24.78
CA ILE A 58 -32.95 -23.33 23.49
C ILE A 58 -31.94 -23.90 22.48
N LEU A 59 -31.28 -25.01 22.80
CA LEU A 59 -30.43 -25.72 21.84
C LEU A 59 -30.61 -27.24 21.92
N LEU A 60 -31.80 -27.71 21.60
CA LEU A 60 -32.00 -29.09 21.24
C LEU A 60 -33.01 -29.10 20.07
N LEU A 61 -32.51 -29.22 18.84
CA LEU A 61 -33.16 -29.62 17.58
C LEU A 61 -32.81 -28.69 16.39
N VAL A 62 -31.50 -28.54 16.09
CA VAL A 62 -31.10 -28.18 14.72
C VAL A 62 -29.91 -29.09 14.37
N PRO A 63 -29.94 -29.85 13.26
CA PRO A 63 -28.74 -30.57 12.83
C PRO A 63 -27.70 -29.52 12.42
N SER A 64 -26.67 -29.41 13.25
CA SER A 64 -25.48 -28.61 12.99
C SER A 64 -24.72 -29.22 11.81
N CYS A 65 -24.81 -28.59 10.65
CA CYS A 65 -23.72 -28.69 9.69
C CYS A 65 -22.58 -27.81 10.21
N THR A 66 -21.81 -28.34 11.11
CA THR A 66 -20.47 -27.83 11.40
C THR A 66 -19.61 -28.23 10.22
N THR A 67 -19.31 -27.28 9.31
CA THR A 67 -18.05 -27.32 8.61
C THR A 67 -17.00 -27.07 9.67
N GLU A 68 -16.51 -28.15 10.31
CA GLU A 68 -15.24 -28.11 11.00
C GLU A 68 -14.22 -27.69 9.93
N ASP A 69 -13.59 -26.54 10.11
CA ASP A 69 -12.33 -26.23 9.43
C ASP A 69 -11.40 -27.37 9.84
N GLU A 70 -11.26 -28.38 8.98
CA GLU A 70 -10.34 -29.49 9.18
C GLU A 70 -8.95 -28.87 9.37
N VAL A 71 -8.45 -28.89 10.60
CA VAL A 71 -7.05 -28.63 10.89
C VAL A 71 -6.25 -29.60 10.01
N PRO A 72 -5.40 -29.12 9.07
CA PRO A 72 -4.68 -29.99 8.17
C PRO A 72 -3.91 -31.04 8.98
N ASP A 73 -4.07 -32.31 8.63
CA ASP A 73 -3.27 -33.35 9.21
C ASP A 73 -1.80 -33.16 8.81
N LEU A 74 -1.01 -32.61 9.72
CA LEU A 74 0.41 -32.33 9.54
C LEU A 74 1.29 -33.55 9.85
N SER A 75 0.68 -34.74 10.09
CA SER A 75 1.38 -35.90 10.66
C SER A 75 2.45 -36.49 9.74
N ASP A 76 2.27 -36.43 8.41
CA ASP A 76 3.15 -37.16 7.48
C ASP A 76 4.25 -36.32 6.81
N GLU A 77 4.03 -35.02 6.59
CA GLU A 77 4.96 -34.14 5.82
C GLU A 77 5.28 -32.81 6.51
N GLY A 78 4.79 -32.60 7.72
CA GLY A 78 5.08 -31.42 8.55
C GLY A 78 4.69 -30.09 7.87
N THR A 79 5.44 -29.02 8.13
CA THR A 79 5.20 -27.66 7.61
C THR A 79 5.17 -27.64 6.07
N ASN A 80 6.05 -28.39 5.41
CA ASN A 80 6.11 -28.40 3.95
C ASN A 80 4.92 -29.12 3.32
N GLY A 81 4.37 -30.15 3.99
CA GLY A 81 3.12 -30.77 3.57
C GLY A 81 1.93 -29.83 3.64
N TRP A 82 1.84 -29.03 4.70
CA TRP A 82 0.84 -27.98 4.83
C TRP A 82 0.99 -26.92 3.74
N ILE A 83 2.24 -26.40 3.50
CA ILE A 83 2.52 -25.45 2.42
C ILE A 83 2.04 -26.00 1.08
N TYR A 84 2.39 -27.25 0.75
CA TYR A 84 1.98 -27.87 -0.50
C TYR A 84 0.45 -27.94 -0.63
N LYS A 85 -0.25 -28.31 0.44
CA LYS A 85 -1.73 -28.41 0.42
C LYS A 85 -2.35 -27.03 0.16
N ILE A 86 -1.93 -26.00 0.88
CA ILE A 86 -2.45 -24.65 0.70
C ILE A 86 -2.17 -24.14 -0.71
N MET A 87 -0.96 -24.33 -1.23
CA MET A 87 -0.63 -23.94 -2.59
C MET A 87 -1.45 -24.71 -3.63
N ALA A 88 -1.61 -26.03 -3.45
CA ALA A 88 -2.41 -26.84 -4.37
C ALA A 88 -3.89 -26.45 -4.40
N ASP A 89 -4.42 -25.86 -3.33
CA ASP A 89 -5.83 -25.46 -3.23
C ASP A 89 -6.09 -24.01 -3.61
N TYR A 90 -5.15 -23.09 -3.32
CA TYR A 90 -5.40 -21.63 -3.45
C TYR A 90 -4.44 -20.92 -4.39
N TYR A 91 -3.29 -21.47 -4.75
CA TYR A 91 -2.33 -20.82 -5.63
C TYR A 91 -2.91 -20.67 -7.04
N LEU A 92 -2.81 -19.48 -7.63
CA LEU A 92 -3.40 -19.17 -8.94
C LEU A 92 -2.89 -20.14 -10.03
N TRP A 93 -1.60 -20.40 -10.04
CA TRP A 93 -0.94 -21.30 -10.99
C TRP A 93 -0.68 -22.68 -10.37
N ASN A 94 -1.65 -23.22 -9.64
CA ASN A 94 -1.51 -24.52 -8.95
C ASN A 94 -1.28 -25.69 -9.93
N GLU A 95 -1.66 -25.55 -11.19
CA GLU A 95 -1.42 -26.57 -12.22
C GLU A 95 0.05 -26.62 -12.66
N ASP A 96 0.81 -25.52 -12.52
CA ASP A 96 2.24 -25.45 -12.83
C ASP A 96 3.11 -26.07 -11.71
N MET A 97 2.52 -26.34 -10.55
CA MET A 97 3.26 -26.88 -9.41
C MET A 97 3.84 -28.27 -9.72
N PRO A 98 5.10 -28.54 -9.31
CA PRO A 98 5.66 -29.89 -9.43
C PRO A 98 4.84 -30.92 -8.66
N GLY A 99 4.65 -32.10 -9.25
CA GLY A 99 4.00 -33.19 -8.55
C GLY A 99 4.78 -33.63 -7.30
N LYS A 100 4.09 -34.10 -6.26
CA LYS A 100 4.66 -34.48 -4.95
C LYS A 100 5.91 -35.35 -5.04
N GLY A 101 5.94 -36.32 -5.98
CA GLY A 101 7.08 -37.22 -6.16
C GLY A 101 8.39 -36.54 -6.61
N ASN A 102 8.32 -35.30 -7.09
CA ASN A 102 9.45 -34.52 -7.55
C ASN A 102 9.92 -33.47 -6.53
N LEU A 103 9.30 -33.46 -5.34
CA LEU A 103 9.56 -32.45 -4.30
C LEU A 103 10.35 -33.04 -3.14
N ASN A 104 11.20 -32.20 -2.54
CA ASN A 104 11.94 -32.54 -1.35
C ASN A 104 11.31 -31.87 -0.11
N PHE A 105 10.44 -32.61 0.60
CA PHE A 105 9.75 -32.13 1.79
C PHE A 105 10.66 -31.90 3.01
N SER A 106 11.94 -32.28 2.93
CA SER A 106 12.93 -32.05 4.01
C SER A 106 13.68 -30.72 3.87
N GLN A 107 13.36 -29.89 2.87
CA GLN A 107 13.97 -28.58 2.72
C GLN A 107 13.46 -27.60 3.80
N SER A 108 14.14 -26.45 3.95
CA SER A 108 13.59 -25.33 4.72
C SER A 108 12.30 -24.81 4.06
N PRO A 109 11.30 -24.37 4.83
CA PRO A 109 9.99 -23.95 4.30
C PRO A 109 10.04 -22.90 3.21
N ASP A 110 10.96 -21.94 3.31
CA ASP A 110 11.22 -20.91 2.31
C ASP A 110 11.66 -21.50 0.97
N LYS A 111 12.66 -22.37 0.98
CA LYS A 111 13.16 -23.04 -0.24
C LYS A 111 12.14 -24.03 -0.82
N PHE A 112 11.38 -24.68 0.05
CA PHE A 112 10.31 -25.55 -0.39
C PHE A 112 9.22 -24.76 -1.10
N PHE A 113 8.77 -23.65 -0.50
CA PHE A 113 7.80 -22.74 -1.12
C PHE A 113 8.28 -22.22 -2.47
N ASP A 114 9.53 -21.72 -2.54
CA ASP A 114 10.12 -21.23 -3.80
C ASP A 114 10.11 -22.30 -4.90
N SER A 115 10.26 -23.60 -4.54
CA SER A 115 10.24 -24.70 -5.49
C SER A 115 8.85 -25.01 -6.07
N LEU A 116 7.79 -24.43 -5.51
CA LEU A 116 6.41 -24.59 -5.97
C LEU A 116 5.95 -23.49 -6.92
N LEU A 117 6.71 -22.39 -7.03
CA LEU A 117 6.28 -21.20 -7.78
C LEU A 117 6.37 -21.44 -9.30
N SER A 118 5.34 -20.95 -9.99
CA SER A 118 5.32 -20.88 -11.46
C SER A 118 6.23 -19.79 -11.99
N ASP A 119 6.77 -19.95 -13.18
CA ASP A 119 7.49 -18.90 -13.91
C ASP A 119 6.59 -17.67 -14.22
N GLN A 120 5.27 -17.80 -14.10
CA GLN A 120 4.31 -16.72 -14.24
C GLN A 120 4.18 -15.88 -12.95
N ASP A 121 4.63 -16.41 -11.81
CA ASP A 121 4.53 -15.76 -10.51
C ASP A 121 5.71 -14.79 -10.29
N GLY A 122 5.75 -13.76 -11.07
CA GLY A 122 6.76 -12.74 -10.88
C GLY A 122 7.04 -11.90 -12.13
N VAL A 123 7.96 -11.00 -11.96
CA VAL A 123 8.40 -10.09 -13.01
C VAL A 123 9.91 -9.89 -12.96
N LYS A 124 10.52 -9.71 -14.12
CA LYS A 124 11.94 -9.36 -14.20
C LYS A 124 12.16 -7.95 -13.66
N TYR A 125 12.99 -7.83 -12.63
CA TYR A 125 13.36 -6.56 -12.01
C TYR A 125 14.88 -6.39 -11.96
N GLY A 126 15.41 -5.47 -12.76
CA GLY A 126 16.86 -5.32 -12.95
C GLY A 126 17.48 -6.59 -13.53
N ASP A 127 18.49 -7.12 -12.84
CA ASP A 127 19.16 -8.38 -13.18
C ASP A 127 18.53 -9.60 -12.47
N GLY A 128 17.47 -9.39 -11.66
CA GLY A 128 16.82 -10.43 -10.86
C GLY A 128 15.37 -10.71 -11.28
N TRP A 129 14.75 -11.61 -10.53
CA TRP A 129 13.34 -11.97 -10.62
C TRP A 129 12.66 -11.60 -9.30
N LEU A 130 11.53 -10.89 -9.35
CA LEU A 130 10.71 -10.54 -8.20
C LEU A 130 9.43 -11.37 -8.25
N THR A 131 9.24 -12.28 -7.30
CA THR A 131 8.02 -13.08 -7.18
C THR A 131 6.90 -12.27 -6.53
N PHE A 132 5.65 -12.51 -6.97
CA PHE A 132 4.45 -11.91 -6.37
C PHE A 132 4.05 -12.64 -5.09
N SER A 133 4.21 -13.98 -5.08
CA SER A 133 3.91 -14.81 -3.91
C SER A 133 5.13 -14.95 -3.00
N ARG A 134 4.88 -15.06 -1.69
CA ARG A 134 5.94 -15.23 -0.70
C ARG A 134 5.43 -15.95 0.54
N ILE A 135 6.33 -16.56 1.28
CA ILE A 135 6.08 -17.17 2.58
C ILE A 135 6.89 -16.46 3.66
N GLU A 136 6.32 -16.31 4.83
CA GLU A 136 7.01 -15.76 6.00
C GLU A 136 6.68 -16.56 7.24
N LYS A 137 7.69 -16.73 8.10
CA LYS A 137 7.49 -17.31 9.41
C LYS A 137 6.78 -16.28 10.29
N LYS A 138 5.65 -16.67 10.88
CA LYS A 138 5.02 -15.85 11.92
C LYS A 138 5.92 -15.92 13.16
N GLU A 139 6.56 -14.80 13.51
CA GLU A 139 7.28 -14.68 14.77
C GLU A 139 6.25 -14.56 15.91
N GLU A 140 6.48 -15.25 17.02
CA GLU A 140 5.67 -15.03 18.22
C GLU A 140 5.87 -13.60 18.70
N GLU A 141 4.77 -12.87 18.83
CA GLU A 141 4.78 -11.47 19.26
C GLU A 141 5.36 -11.37 20.67
N THR A 142 6.59 -10.90 20.79
CA THR A 142 7.04 -10.31 22.05
C THR A 142 6.30 -8.98 22.22
N LYS A 143 5.35 -8.94 23.17
CA LYS A 143 4.63 -7.72 23.53
C LYS A 143 5.62 -6.64 23.96
N SER A 144 5.99 -5.76 23.05
CA SER A 144 6.64 -4.52 23.40
C SER A 144 6.31 -3.43 22.38
N VAL A 145 5.71 -2.38 22.89
CA VAL A 145 5.22 -1.17 22.21
C VAL A 145 3.86 -1.41 21.52
N SER A 146 2.84 -0.67 21.90
CA SER A 146 1.54 -0.73 21.23
C SER A 146 1.78 -0.44 19.75
N GLU A 147 1.23 -1.25 18.84
CA GLU A 147 1.42 -1.14 17.39
C GLU A 147 1.02 0.22 16.81
N SER A 148 0.43 1.07 17.63
CA SER A 148 -0.02 2.41 17.30
C SER A 148 1.00 3.51 17.62
N ASP A 149 1.99 3.28 18.48
CA ASP A 149 2.93 4.33 18.90
C ASP A 149 4.03 4.51 17.86
N SER A 150 4.10 5.71 17.28
CA SER A 150 5.14 6.06 16.31
C SER A 150 5.55 7.52 16.45
N TYR A 151 6.69 7.88 15.88
CA TYR A 151 7.03 9.30 15.68
C TYR A 151 6.20 9.93 14.55
N GLY A 152 5.51 9.13 13.73
CA GLY A 152 4.56 9.58 12.73
C GLY A 152 5.18 10.07 11.43
N PHE A 153 6.15 9.33 10.91
CA PHE A 153 6.68 9.54 9.56
C PHE A 153 7.02 8.22 8.89
N GLU A 154 7.03 8.23 7.57
CA GLU A 154 7.47 7.09 6.75
C GLU A 154 8.78 7.44 6.07
N PHE A 155 9.63 6.44 5.85
CA PHE A 155 10.94 6.64 5.26
C PHE A 155 11.39 5.45 4.41
N ALA A 156 12.27 5.74 3.46
CA ALA A 156 13.08 4.75 2.80
C ALA A 156 14.43 4.63 3.50
N SER A 157 14.85 3.42 3.78
CA SER A 157 16.16 3.19 4.39
C SER A 157 17.27 3.17 3.32
N TYR A 158 18.37 3.84 3.61
CA TYR A 158 19.59 3.78 2.81
C TYR A 158 20.71 3.13 3.62
N LYS A 159 21.21 1.99 3.13
CA LYS A 159 22.28 1.25 3.78
C LYS A 159 23.65 1.71 3.26
N ASN A 160 24.55 2.06 4.18
CA ASN A 160 25.94 2.36 3.88
C ASN A 160 26.86 1.57 4.84
N GLY A 161 27.48 0.50 4.35
CA GLY A 161 28.17 -0.46 5.21
C GLY A 161 27.18 -1.13 6.19
N ASN A 162 27.43 -0.97 7.50
CA ASN A 162 26.56 -1.50 8.56
C ASN A 162 25.58 -0.46 9.11
N LEU A 163 25.61 0.77 8.60
CA LEU A 163 24.77 1.88 9.07
C LEU A 163 23.58 2.09 8.15
N TYR A 164 22.51 2.61 8.72
CA TYR A 164 21.28 2.93 8.02
C TYR A 164 20.91 4.39 8.23
N TYR A 165 20.49 5.02 7.17
CA TYR A 165 19.97 6.38 7.15
C TYR A 165 18.52 6.36 6.66
N ALA A 166 17.69 7.25 7.18
CA ALA A 166 16.29 7.33 6.78
C ALA A 166 16.06 8.56 5.86
N TRP A 167 15.53 8.31 4.68
CA TRP A 167 15.04 9.35 3.80
C TRP A 167 13.53 9.50 3.98
N VAL A 168 13.10 10.63 4.50
CA VAL A 168 11.68 10.88 4.86
C VAL A 168 10.83 10.98 3.61
N LEU A 169 9.87 10.08 3.48
CA LEU A 169 8.92 10.01 2.36
C LEU A 169 7.72 10.93 2.62
N TYR A 170 7.18 10.88 3.83
CA TYR A 170 6.13 11.79 4.30
C TYR A 170 6.09 11.82 5.83
N VAL A 171 5.42 12.85 6.35
CA VAL A 171 5.22 13.04 7.79
C VAL A 171 3.73 13.20 8.05
N LEU A 172 3.21 12.46 9.03
CA LEU A 172 1.80 12.48 9.39
C LEU A 172 1.48 13.78 10.16
N PRO A 173 0.41 14.50 9.80
CA PRO A 173 -0.01 15.68 10.52
C PRO A 173 -0.27 15.42 12.01
N GLY A 174 0.11 16.36 12.87
CA GLY A 174 -0.09 16.23 14.31
C GLY A 174 0.75 15.17 15.00
N SER A 175 1.75 14.60 14.33
CA SER A 175 2.67 13.63 14.88
C SER A 175 3.85 14.30 15.63
N PRO A 176 4.56 13.56 16.51
CA PRO A 176 5.78 14.07 17.14
C PRO A 176 6.81 14.57 16.13
N ALA A 177 6.97 13.89 15.01
CA ALA A 177 7.87 14.29 13.93
C ALA A 177 7.43 15.59 13.24
N ALA A 178 6.12 15.76 12.99
CA ALA A 178 5.57 16.99 12.42
C ALA A 178 5.77 18.19 13.37
N GLU A 179 5.50 18.01 14.67
CA GLU A 179 5.70 19.04 15.69
C GLU A 179 7.16 19.44 15.84
N ALA A 180 8.09 18.49 15.63
CA ALA A 180 9.53 18.76 15.60
C ALA A 180 10.01 19.44 14.33
N GLY A 181 9.14 19.62 13.33
CA GLY A 181 9.49 20.24 12.04
C GLY A 181 10.30 19.32 11.13
N LEU A 182 10.06 18.01 11.19
CA LEU A 182 10.54 17.06 10.18
C LEU A 182 9.70 17.22 8.92
N GLU A 183 10.36 17.24 7.77
CA GLU A 183 9.70 17.44 6.49
C GLU A 183 10.04 16.32 5.49
N ARG A 184 9.16 16.14 4.50
CA ARG A 184 9.41 15.27 3.37
C ARG A 184 10.73 15.64 2.67
N GLY A 185 11.55 14.62 2.40
CA GLY A 185 12.84 14.79 1.74
C GLY A 185 14.02 14.99 2.71
N ASP A 186 13.77 15.18 4.00
CA ASP A 186 14.81 15.19 5.00
C ASP A 186 15.53 13.84 5.08
N TRP A 187 16.82 13.91 5.34
CA TRP A 187 17.60 12.73 5.68
C TRP A 187 17.90 12.72 7.17
N ILE A 188 17.55 11.63 7.83
CA ILE A 188 17.91 11.39 9.23
C ILE A 188 19.11 10.46 9.22
N ILE A 189 20.26 10.97 9.71
CA ILE A 189 21.52 10.22 9.72
C ILE A 189 21.94 9.75 11.10
N ALA A 190 21.26 10.20 12.16
CA ALA A 190 21.42 9.67 13.51
C ALA A 190 20.15 9.90 14.33
N VAL A 191 19.91 9.00 15.29
CA VAL A 191 18.86 9.07 16.31
C VAL A 191 19.53 9.10 17.66
N GLY A 192 19.28 10.14 18.46
CA GLY A 192 20.06 10.41 19.66
C GLY A 192 21.53 10.65 19.31
N SER A 193 22.42 9.93 19.96
CA SER A 193 23.86 9.98 19.75
C SER A 193 24.38 8.97 18.71
N GLU A 194 23.53 8.11 18.15
CA GLU A 194 23.94 6.96 17.36
C GLU A 194 23.35 7.00 15.95
N THR A 195 24.11 6.51 14.97
CA THR A 195 23.58 6.16 13.66
C THR A 195 23.04 4.74 13.71
N PRO A 196 21.76 4.51 13.40
CA PRO A 196 21.14 3.19 13.45
C PRO A 196 21.85 2.16 12.56
N ASN A 197 21.88 0.92 13.04
CA ASN A 197 22.37 -0.26 12.34
C ASN A 197 21.28 -1.35 12.31
N VAL A 198 21.59 -2.54 11.82
CA VAL A 198 20.60 -3.62 11.68
C VAL A 198 19.92 -4.03 12.99
N THR A 199 20.57 -3.82 14.15
CA THR A 199 20.05 -4.25 15.46
C THR A 199 19.15 -3.20 16.13
N ASN A 200 19.25 -1.93 15.74
CA ASN A 200 18.50 -0.82 16.35
C ASN A 200 17.72 0.04 15.34
N LEU A 201 17.35 -0.53 14.20
CA LEU A 201 16.53 0.16 13.18
C LEU A 201 15.19 0.66 13.74
N SER A 202 14.65 0.00 14.77
CA SER A 202 13.42 0.41 15.46
C SER A 202 13.48 1.84 16.01
N ALA A 203 14.68 2.36 16.27
CA ALA A 203 14.86 3.74 16.73
C ALA A 203 14.31 4.81 15.75
N PHE A 204 14.17 4.49 14.46
CA PHE A 204 13.50 5.40 13.52
C PHE A 204 11.98 5.45 13.66
N TYR A 205 11.37 4.40 14.22
CA TYR A 205 9.90 4.27 14.24
C TYR A 205 9.27 4.82 15.53
N SER A 206 9.82 4.41 16.66
CA SER A 206 9.24 4.70 17.98
C SER A 206 10.29 4.68 19.08
N GLY A 207 9.95 5.29 20.19
CA GLY A 207 10.77 5.34 21.40
C GLY A 207 10.42 6.50 22.30
N GLY A 208 11.27 6.77 23.29
CA GLY A 208 11.16 7.96 24.13
C GLY A 208 11.50 9.25 23.39
N GLU A 209 11.49 10.37 24.12
CA GLU A 209 12.01 11.63 23.61
C GLU A 209 13.45 11.47 23.10
N THR A 210 13.74 11.96 21.92
CA THR A 210 15.03 11.79 21.26
C THR A 210 15.37 12.99 20.38
N THR A 211 16.52 12.92 19.70
CA THR A 211 16.90 13.89 18.69
C THR A 211 17.16 13.20 17.34
N PHE A 212 16.77 13.85 16.26
CA PHE A 212 17.16 13.45 14.92
C PHE A 212 18.20 14.41 14.35
N LEU A 213 19.33 13.85 13.93
CA LEU A 213 20.34 14.61 13.19
C LEU A 213 19.98 14.59 11.72
N LEU A 214 19.58 15.74 11.19
CA LEU A 214 19.20 15.91 9.80
C LEU A 214 20.41 16.27 8.94
N ALA A 215 20.39 15.85 7.67
CA ALA A 215 21.44 16.12 6.70
C ALA A 215 20.85 16.43 5.32
N ASP A 216 21.63 17.15 4.54
CA ASP A 216 21.46 17.24 3.10
C ASP A 216 22.28 16.13 2.45
N ALA A 217 21.76 15.51 1.40
CA ALA A 217 22.44 14.43 0.69
C ALA A 217 22.78 14.86 -0.74
N VAL A 218 24.03 14.66 -1.14
CA VAL A 218 24.49 14.85 -2.51
C VAL A 218 24.89 13.50 -3.08
N ARG A 219 24.25 13.12 -4.18
CA ARG A 219 24.54 11.88 -4.90
C ARG A 219 25.47 12.15 -6.07
N LYS A 220 26.57 11.38 -6.14
CA LYS A 220 27.47 11.36 -7.28
C LYS A 220 27.70 9.90 -7.73
N GLY A 221 27.07 9.51 -8.82
CA GLY A 221 27.03 8.10 -9.24
C GLY A 221 26.30 7.23 -8.22
N ASN A 222 26.98 6.22 -7.68
CA ASN A 222 26.45 5.33 -6.65
C ASN A 222 26.78 5.79 -5.21
N GLU A 223 27.55 6.85 -5.05
CA GLU A 223 27.93 7.37 -3.74
C GLU A 223 26.99 8.48 -3.30
N VAL A 224 26.62 8.45 -2.01
CA VAL A 224 25.84 9.50 -1.35
C VAL A 224 26.69 10.09 -0.24
N THR A 225 26.90 11.40 -0.29
CA THR A 225 27.62 12.16 0.73
C THR A 225 26.62 12.98 1.53
N PHE A 226 26.70 12.87 2.85
CA PHE A 226 25.81 13.59 3.77
C PHE A 226 26.51 14.80 4.38
N TYR A 227 25.82 15.93 4.37
CA TYR A 227 26.23 17.17 5.01
C TYR A 227 25.28 17.49 6.15
N LYS A 228 25.77 17.47 7.39
CA LYS A 228 24.98 17.78 8.59
C LYS A 228 24.32 19.15 8.45
N ARG A 229 23.01 19.20 8.68
CA ARG A 229 22.20 20.43 8.57
C ARG A 229 21.80 20.97 9.94
N LYS A 230 21.00 20.22 10.67
CA LYS A 230 20.52 20.59 12.01
C LYS A 230 20.14 19.34 12.82
N THR A 231 20.06 19.50 14.12
CA THR A 231 19.45 18.53 15.02
C THR A 231 18.07 19.06 15.43
N ILE A 232 17.05 18.20 15.41
CA ILE A 232 15.72 18.51 15.92
C ILE A 232 15.42 17.61 17.13
N SER A 233 14.70 18.15 18.12
CA SER A 233 14.20 17.39 19.27
C SER A 233 12.81 16.85 18.93
N VAL A 234 12.61 15.56 19.11
CA VAL A 234 11.35 14.87 18.80
C VAL A 234 10.80 14.30 20.10
N ALA A 235 9.56 14.64 20.41
CA ALA A 235 8.86 14.11 21.58
C ALA A 235 8.72 12.58 21.48
N ALA A 236 8.45 11.92 22.62
CA ALA A 236 8.20 10.49 22.67
C ALA A 236 7.13 10.07 21.65
N SER A 237 7.31 8.90 21.05
CA SER A 237 6.32 8.30 20.18
C SER A 237 4.98 8.15 20.88
N ARG A 238 3.92 8.31 20.13
CA ARG A 238 2.54 8.13 20.60
C ARG A 238 1.68 7.55 19.51
N ALA A 239 0.45 7.17 19.85
CA ALA A 239 -0.55 6.79 18.86
C ALA A 239 -0.76 7.95 17.87
N VAL A 240 -0.53 7.70 16.59
CA VAL A 240 -0.74 8.63 15.50
C VAL A 240 -1.66 7.95 14.49
N GLU A 241 -2.76 8.61 14.13
CA GLU A 241 -3.64 8.11 13.09
C GLU A 241 -2.91 8.10 11.74
N ASP A 242 -2.74 6.91 11.17
CA ASP A 242 -2.15 6.74 9.85
C ASP A 242 -3.27 6.83 8.80
N THR A 243 -3.83 8.02 8.65
CA THR A 243 -4.85 8.29 7.64
C THR A 243 -4.27 8.18 6.23
N PRO A 244 -5.00 7.57 5.27
CA PRO A 244 -4.53 7.51 3.89
C PRO A 244 -4.49 8.87 3.17
N PHE A 245 -5.16 9.90 3.72
CA PHE A 245 -5.25 11.24 3.15
C PHE A 245 -4.13 12.13 3.68
N LEU A 246 -3.01 12.18 2.97
CA LEU A 246 -1.89 13.00 3.41
C LEU A 246 -2.07 14.47 3.00
N LYS A 247 -2.65 14.73 1.84
CA LYS A 247 -2.93 16.07 1.34
C LYS A 247 -4.04 16.06 0.30
N ASP A 248 -4.98 16.99 0.45
CA ASP A 248 -5.98 17.36 -0.54
C ASP A 248 -5.94 18.87 -0.76
N SER A 249 -5.87 19.32 -2.01
CA SER A 249 -5.72 20.76 -2.32
C SER A 249 -6.21 21.06 -3.74
N VAL A 250 -6.59 22.30 -3.98
CA VAL A 250 -6.87 22.81 -5.31
C VAL A 250 -5.86 23.92 -5.64
N TYR A 251 -5.23 23.79 -6.79
CA TYR A 251 -4.28 24.76 -7.30
C TYR A 251 -4.81 25.42 -8.57
N THR A 252 -4.49 26.69 -8.78
CA THR A 252 -4.76 27.37 -10.05
C THR A 252 -3.48 27.42 -10.88
N VAL A 253 -3.48 26.77 -12.03
CA VAL A 253 -2.32 26.70 -12.94
C VAL A 253 -2.80 27.05 -14.35
N GLY A 254 -2.23 28.07 -14.96
CA GLY A 254 -2.61 28.48 -16.32
C GLY A 254 -4.10 28.83 -16.47
N GLY A 255 -4.75 29.31 -15.42
CA GLY A 255 -6.19 29.63 -15.39
C GLY A 255 -7.11 28.43 -15.20
N LYS A 256 -6.58 27.22 -14.99
CA LYS A 256 -7.34 26.02 -14.66
C LYS A 256 -7.24 25.69 -13.18
N LYS A 257 -8.30 25.14 -12.61
CA LYS A 257 -8.30 24.54 -11.29
C LYS A 257 -7.83 23.08 -11.38
N VAL A 258 -6.78 22.75 -10.66
CA VAL A 258 -6.20 21.42 -10.61
C VAL A 258 -6.39 20.85 -9.20
N GLY A 259 -7.19 19.78 -9.07
CA GLY A 259 -7.29 19.02 -7.84
C GLY A 259 -6.04 18.18 -7.64
N TYR A 260 -5.54 18.09 -6.41
CA TYR A 260 -4.38 17.29 -6.04
C TYR A 260 -4.67 16.51 -4.78
N LEU A 261 -4.52 15.19 -4.85
CA LEU A 261 -4.70 14.29 -3.71
C LEU A 261 -3.48 13.40 -3.56
N VAL A 262 -2.87 13.40 -2.39
CA VAL A 262 -1.87 12.40 -1.98
C VAL A 262 -2.59 11.33 -1.16
N TYR A 263 -2.59 10.10 -1.66
CA TYR A 263 -3.31 8.98 -1.06
C TYR A 263 -2.37 7.79 -0.86
N ASN A 264 -2.08 7.46 0.41
CA ASN A 264 -0.96 6.58 0.74
C ASN A 264 -1.32 5.11 0.95
N SER A 265 -2.60 4.79 1.17
CA SER A 265 -3.03 3.41 1.38
C SER A 265 -4.49 3.23 0.99
N PHE A 266 -4.83 2.12 0.33
CA PHE A 266 -6.21 1.74 0.06
C PHE A 266 -6.78 1.01 1.28
N SER A 267 -7.21 1.78 2.28
CA SER A 267 -7.84 1.32 3.53
C SER A 267 -9.22 1.95 3.69
N SER A 268 -10.22 1.16 4.11
CA SER A 268 -11.58 1.65 4.38
C SER A 268 -11.68 2.37 5.74
N GLY A 269 -10.79 2.04 6.67
CA GLY A 269 -10.80 2.57 8.03
C GLY A 269 -9.56 2.16 8.82
N PRO A 270 -9.46 2.55 10.09
CA PRO A 270 -8.36 2.18 10.98
C PRO A 270 -8.39 0.68 11.38
N ASP A 271 -9.50 0.00 11.16
CA ASP A 271 -9.70 -1.42 11.41
C ASP A 271 -10.57 -2.05 10.30
N ASP A 272 -10.73 -3.37 10.34
CA ASP A 272 -11.41 -4.14 9.29
C ASP A 272 -12.93 -3.90 9.24
N GLU A 273 -13.53 -3.35 10.29
CA GLU A 273 -14.99 -3.10 10.37
C GLU A 273 -15.34 -1.65 9.97
N SER A 274 -14.38 -0.76 9.96
CA SER A 274 -14.58 0.67 9.76
C SER A 274 -14.56 1.05 8.27
N THR A 275 -15.47 1.97 7.90
CA THR A 275 -15.56 2.56 6.55
C THR A 275 -15.35 4.08 6.55
N ILE A 276 -14.79 4.61 7.62
CA ILE A 276 -14.68 6.07 7.79
C ILE A 276 -13.79 6.72 6.72
N TYR A 277 -12.78 6.00 6.20
CA TYR A 277 -11.92 6.51 5.14
C TYR A 277 -12.60 6.47 3.77
N ASP A 278 -13.46 5.48 3.50
CA ASP A 278 -14.30 5.47 2.30
C ASP A 278 -15.26 6.67 2.29
N ASP A 279 -15.86 6.99 3.44
CA ASP A 279 -16.74 8.15 3.56
C ASP A 279 -15.96 9.46 3.47
N ARG A 280 -14.77 9.53 4.04
CA ARG A 280 -13.87 10.67 3.88
C ARG A 280 -13.45 10.85 2.42
N MET A 281 -13.20 9.77 1.68
CA MET A 281 -12.89 9.82 0.25
C MET A 281 -14.03 10.49 -0.52
N LYS A 282 -15.28 10.06 -0.32
CA LYS A 282 -16.45 10.68 -0.95
C LYS A 282 -16.56 12.18 -0.62
N GLN A 283 -16.29 12.57 0.64
CA GLN A 283 -16.32 13.99 1.07
C GLN A 283 -15.23 14.82 0.38
N VAL A 284 -14.01 14.31 0.31
CA VAL A 284 -12.88 14.98 -0.37
C VAL A 284 -13.21 15.22 -1.85
N PHE A 285 -13.75 14.20 -2.53
CA PHE A 285 -14.13 14.33 -3.93
C PHE A 285 -15.35 15.24 -4.14
N ALA A 286 -16.32 15.24 -3.22
CA ALA A 286 -17.40 16.23 -3.22
C ALA A 286 -16.88 17.67 -3.10
N GLY A 287 -15.83 17.88 -2.27
CA GLY A 287 -15.12 19.16 -2.19
C GLY A 287 -14.48 19.58 -3.52
N PHE A 288 -13.76 18.69 -4.18
CA PHE A 288 -13.19 18.96 -5.50
C PHE A 288 -14.27 19.27 -6.55
N LYS A 289 -15.40 18.59 -6.47
CA LYS A 289 -16.54 18.85 -7.37
C LYS A 289 -17.15 20.23 -7.14
N VAL A 290 -17.32 20.67 -5.89
CA VAL A 290 -17.80 22.01 -5.54
C VAL A 290 -16.84 23.09 -6.05
N GLU A 291 -15.54 22.84 -5.97
CA GLU A 291 -14.50 23.72 -6.51
C GLU A 291 -14.48 23.75 -8.05
N ASN A 292 -15.20 22.86 -8.71
CA ASN A 292 -15.21 22.71 -10.18
C ASN A 292 -13.79 22.55 -10.74
N VAL A 293 -13.05 21.53 -10.28
CA VAL A 293 -11.72 21.25 -10.79
C VAL A 293 -11.76 20.83 -12.26
N ASP A 294 -10.86 21.40 -13.05
CA ASP A 294 -10.75 21.14 -14.51
C ASP A 294 -9.89 19.91 -14.81
N GLU A 295 -8.91 19.66 -13.97
CA GLU A 295 -7.94 18.56 -14.08
C GLU A 295 -7.63 18.02 -12.68
N PHE A 296 -7.10 16.79 -12.61
CA PHE A 296 -6.82 16.13 -11.35
C PHE A 296 -5.46 15.42 -11.37
N ILE A 297 -4.75 15.50 -10.24
CA ILE A 297 -3.51 14.76 -9.99
C ILE A 297 -3.74 13.85 -8.79
N LEU A 298 -3.66 12.54 -9.02
CA LEU A 298 -3.66 11.52 -7.97
C LEU A 298 -2.21 11.09 -7.70
N ASP A 299 -1.74 11.31 -6.48
CA ASP A 299 -0.37 10.94 -6.08
C ASP A 299 -0.39 9.65 -5.28
N LEU A 300 0.02 8.57 -5.94
CA LEU A 300 0.15 7.21 -5.37
C LEU A 300 1.62 6.79 -5.21
N ARG A 301 2.58 7.72 -5.25
CA ARG A 301 4.01 7.39 -5.26
C ARG A 301 4.45 6.52 -4.07
N TYR A 302 3.78 6.64 -2.93
CA TYR A 302 4.07 5.87 -1.72
C TYR A 302 2.96 4.88 -1.36
N ASN A 303 1.97 4.73 -2.22
CA ASN A 303 0.84 3.82 -2.01
C ASN A 303 1.19 2.42 -2.51
N GLN A 304 1.33 1.49 -1.58
CA GLN A 304 1.66 0.09 -1.84
C GLN A 304 0.43 -0.78 -2.10
N GLY A 305 -0.76 -0.17 -2.23
CA GLY A 305 -2.01 -0.88 -2.46
C GLY A 305 -2.90 -0.94 -1.23
N GLY A 306 -3.58 -2.06 -1.04
CA GLY A 306 -4.55 -2.31 0.01
C GLY A 306 -5.82 -2.95 -0.54
N LEU A 307 -7.00 -2.51 -0.07
CA LEU A 307 -8.29 -3.07 -0.46
C LEU A 307 -8.68 -2.70 -1.90
N VAL A 308 -8.97 -3.70 -2.71
CA VAL A 308 -9.43 -3.53 -4.10
C VAL A 308 -10.75 -2.76 -4.15
N THR A 309 -11.63 -2.91 -3.15
CA THR A 309 -12.88 -2.18 -3.02
C THR A 309 -12.70 -0.68 -2.79
N CYS A 310 -11.62 -0.26 -2.13
CA CYS A 310 -11.25 1.15 -2.00
C CYS A 310 -10.69 1.70 -3.33
N ALA A 311 -9.89 0.89 -4.07
CA ALA A 311 -9.43 1.26 -5.41
C ALA A 311 -10.61 1.39 -6.39
N GLN A 312 -11.60 0.49 -6.31
CA GLN A 312 -12.88 0.58 -7.03
C GLN A 312 -13.59 1.90 -6.73
N LEU A 313 -13.70 2.30 -5.45
CA LEU A 313 -14.32 3.56 -5.04
C LEU A 313 -13.56 4.76 -5.63
N MET A 314 -12.23 4.82 -5.43
CA MET A 314 -11.38 5.88 -5.98
C MET A 314 -11.54 6.00 -7.49
N THR A 315 -11.47 4.87 -8.19
CA THR A 315 -11.61 4.84 -9.64
C THR A 315 -13.01 5.29 -10.08
N SER A 316 -14.06 4.91 -9.34
CA SER A 316 -15.44 5.35 -9.63
C SER A 316 -15.60 6.87 -9.47
N LEU A 317 -14.88 7.47 -8.53
CA LEU A 317 -14.89 8.92 -8.31
C LEU A 317 -14.18 9.70 -9.42
N LEU A 318 -13.20 9.07 -10.07
CA LEU A 318 -12.34 9.68 -11.11
C LEU A 318 -12.74 9.32 -12.55
N ALA A 319 -13.41 8.19 -12.75
CA ALA A 319 -13.78 7.70 -14.08
C ALA A 319 -14.75 8.65 -14.79
N PRO A 320 -14.76 8.66 -16.14
CA PRO A 320 -15.82 9.32 -16.89
C PRO A 320 -17.19 8.80 -16.47
N ALA A 321 -18.19 9.68 -16.41
CA ALA A 321 -19.53 9.32 -15.92
C ALA A 321 -20.21 8.19 -16.71
N ASP A 322 -19.92 8.08 -18.02
CA ASP A 322 -20.41 7.00 -18.89
C ASP A 322 -19.76 5.63 -18.63
N ALA A 323 -18.69 5.61 -17.84
CA ALA A 323 -18.01 4.37 -17.43
C ALA A 323 -18.63 3.75 -16.16
N LEU A 324 -19.35 4.52 -15.37
CA LEU A 324 -19.95 4.04 -14.12
C LEU A 324 -20.91 2.88 -14.39
N GLY A 325 -20.84 1.84 -13.56
CA GLY A 325 -21.57 0.58 -13.74
C GLY A 325 -20.96 -0.41 -14.73
N LYS A 326 -19.84 -0.07 -15.41
CA LYS A 326 -19.08 -1.01 -16.24
C LYS A 326 -18.03 -1.73 -15.40
N THR A 327 -17.46 -2.81 -15.93
CA THR A 327 -16.44 -3.60 -15.24
C THR A 327 -15.23 -2.75 -14.87
N PHE A 328 -14.87 -2.78 -13.59
CA PHE A 328 -13.63 -2.24 -13.06
C PHE A 328 -12.51 -3.27 -13.19
N CYS A 329 -12.70 -4.43 -12.58
CA CYS A 329 -11.79 -5.56 -12.70
C CYS A 329 -12.54 -6.89 -12.50
N ILE A 330 -11.88 -7.98 -12.87
CA ILE A 330 -12.31 -9.34 -12.58
C ILE A 330 -11.26 -9.92 -11.63
N MET A 331 -11.72 -10.44 -10.49
CA MET A 331 -10.88 -11.18 -9.56
C MET A 331 -11.01 -12.65 -9.90
N GLU A 332 -9.96 -13.20 -10.49
CA GLU A 332 -9.93 -14.60 -10.92
C GLU A 332 -9.15 -15.43 -9.90
N HIS A 333 -9.63 -16.63 -9.65
CA HIS A 333 -9.00 -17.62 -8.81
C HIS A 333 -8.56 -18.83 -9.67
N ASN A 334 -7.86 -19.77 -9.08
CA ASN A 334 -7.57 -21.03 -9.78
C ASN A 334 -8.86 -21.83 -10.03
N GLU A 335 -8.80 -22.89 -10.85
CA GLU A 335 -9.96 -23.69 -11.22
C GLU A 335 -10.73 -24.23 -10.01
N LYS A 336 -10.04 -24.66 -8.95
CA LYS A 336 -10.69 -25.17 -7.72
C LYS A 336 -11.49 -24.12 -6.98
N GLN A 337 -11.06 -22.86 -7.05
CA GLN A 337 -11.67 -21.73 -6.36
C GLN A 337 -12.49 -20.83 -7.30
N SER A 338 -12.73 -21.24 -8.55
CA SER A 338 -13.43 -20.46 -9.58
C SER A 338 -14.85 -20.00 -9.19
N LYS A 339 -15.47 -20.65 -8.20
CA LYS A 339 -16.74 -20.19 -7.62
C LYS A 339 -16.61 -18.89 -6.83
N SER A 340 -15.39 -18.51 -6.48
CA SER A 340 -15.07 -17.26 -5.79
C SER A 340 -14.67 -16.15 -6.75
N ASP A 341 -14.71 -16.41 -8.08
CA ASP A 341 -14.45 -15.37 -9.07
C ASP A 341 -15.49 -14.27 -8.96
N GLU A 342 -15.03 -13.03 -8.95
CA GLU A 342 -15.88 -11.86 -8.75
C GLU A 342 -15.60 -10.79 -9.83
N THR A 343 -16.66 -10.27 -10.41
CA THR A 343 -16.59 -9.11 -11.29
C THR A 343 -16.98 -7.84 -10.51
N LEU A 344 -16.01 -6.99 -10.25
CA LEU A 344 -16.24 -5.70 -9.64
C LEU A 344 -16.60 -4.67 -10.71
N LEU A 345 -17.71 -3.96 -10.52
CA LEU A 345 -18.17 -2.89 -11.40
C LEU A 345 -17.79 -1.54 -10.79
N LEU A 346 -17.51 -0.53 -11.62
CA LEU A 346 -17.45 0.85 -11.15
C LEU A 346 -18.78 1.20 -10.47
N ARG A 347 -18.72 1.78 -9.29
CA ARG A 347 -19.90 2.15 -8.50
C ARG A 347 -20.71 3.22 -9.23
N LYS A 348 -22.02 3.15 -9.16
CA LYS A 348 -22.89 4.18 -9.72
C LYS A 348 -22.74 5.49 -8.96
N ASN A 349 -23.00 6.62 -9.61
CA ASN A 349 -22.81 7.93 -9.00
C ASN A 349 -23.65 8.11 -7.70
N SER A 350 -24.85 7.54 -7.63
CA SER A 350 -25.67 7.52 -6.41
C SER A 350 -25.03 6.75 -5.25
N GLU A 351 -24.25 5.71 -5.52
CA GLU A 351 -23.55 4.88 -4.50
C GLU A 351 -22.31 5.56 -3.93
N ILE A 352 -21.78 6.56 -4.63
CA ILE A 352 -20.60 7.35 -4.25
C ILE A 352 -20.95 8.79 -3.86
N GLY A 353 -22.17 9.04 -3.38
CA GLY A 353 -22.64 10.36 -2.90
C GLY A 353 -22.70 11.43 -3.99
N ASN A 354 -22.84 11.04 -5.26
CA ASN A 354 -22.80 11.92 -6.43
C ASN A 354 -21.49 12.72 -6.56
N ALA A 355 -20.39 12.21 -6.01
CA ALA A 355 -19.10 12.87 -5.95
C ALA A 355 -18.17 12.57 -7.16
N ASN A 356 -18.66 11.84 -8.17
CA ASN A 356 -17.88 11.60 -9.40
C ASN A 356 -17.52 12.94 -10.07
N LEU A 357 -16.24 13.10 -10.43
CA LEU A 357 -15.72 14.34 -11.02
C LEU A 357 -15.96 14.43 -12.54
N ASP A 358 -16.23 13.30 -13.21
CA ASP A 358 -16.44 13.23 -14.66
C ASP A 358 -15.38 13.97 -15.47
N LEU A 359 -14.12 13.77 -15.12
CA LEU A 359 -13.00 14.48 -15.76
C LEU A 359 -12.55 13.77 -17.04
N LYS A 360 -12.22 14.57 -18.05
CA LYS A 360 -11.66 14.08 -19.32
C LYS A 360 -10.20 13.66 -19.21
N ARG A 361 -9.48 14.19 -18.22
CA ARG A 361 -8.06 13.93 -18.01
C ARG A 361 -7.74 13.94 -16.52
N ILE A 362 -7.02 12.92 -16.13
CA ILE A 362 -6.38 12.85 -14.83
C ILE A 362 -4.90 12.51 -15.03
N TYR A 363 -4.08 12.84 -14.06
CA TYR A 363 -2.67 12.47 -13.97
C TYR A 363 -2.47 11.62 -12.74
N VAL A 364 -1.78 10.50 -12.88
CA VAL A 364 -1.44 9.64 -11.75
C VAL A 364 0.08 9.63 -11.58
N LEU A 365 0.55 10.01 -10.40
CA LEU A 365 1.96 9.93 -10.03
C LEU A 365 2.19 8.60 -9.36
N THR A 366 3.10 7.81 -9.91
CA THR A 366 3.50 6.51 -9.36
C THR A 366 4.98 6.49 -9.00
N GLY A 367 5.37 5.60 -8.11
CA GLY A 367 6.77 5.34 -7.74
C GLY A 367 7.09 3.86 -7.83
N SER A 368 8.30 3.48 -7.48
CA SER A 368 8.75 2.08 -7.47
C SER A 368 8.05 1.20 -6.42
N VAL A 369 7.33 1.81 -5.49
CA VAL A 369 6.56 1.12 -4.45
C VAL A 369 5.06 1.12 -4.70
N THR A 370 4.60 1.79 -5.76
CA THR A 370 3.19 1.74 -6.17
C THR A 370 2.87 0.33 -6.65
N ALA A 371 1.93 -0.35 -6.00
CA ALA A 371 1.67 -1.77 -6.25
C ALA A 371 0.22 -2.18 -5.94
N SER A 372 -0.18 -3.40 -6.37
CA SER A 372 -1.43 -4.06 -5.99
C SER A 372 -2.67 -3.22 -6.34
N ALA A 373 -3.54 -2.90 -5.38
CA ALA A 373 -4.77 -2.11 -5.60
C ALA A 373 -4.49 -0.75 -6.28
N SER A 374 -3.30 -0.15 -6.05
CA SER A 374 -2.87 1.05 -6.77
C SER A 374 -2.70 0.80 -8.26
N GLU A 375 -2.14 -0.35 -8.64
CA GLU A 375 -1.97 -0.71 -10.06
C GLU A 375 -3.31 -0.95 -10.75
N ALA A 376 -4.29 -1.55 -10.03
CA ALA A 376 -5.64 -1.70 -10.54
C ALA A 376 -6.30 -0.34 -10.84
N ALA A 377 -6.17 0.63 -9.91
CA ALA A 377 -6.67 1.99 -10.11
C ALA A 377 -5.98 2.70 -11.28
N VAL A 378 -4.65 2.57 -11.40
CA VAL A 378 -3.86 3.16 -12.51
C VAL A 378 -4.22 2.52 -13.84
N SER A 379 -4.27 1.18 -13.89
CA SER A 379 -4.54 0.43 -15.13
C SER A 379 -5.90 0.80 -15.72
N TYR A 380 -6.95 0.91 -14.88
CA TYR A 380 -8.26 1.31 -15.36
C TYR A 380 -8.26 2.72 -15.98
N THR A 381 -7.61 3.67 -15.31
CA THR A 381 -7.55 5.06 -15.77
C THR A 381 -6.67 5.23 -17.01
N HIS A 382 -5.64 4.39 -17.18
CA HIS A 382 -4.66 4.49 -18.26
C HIS A 382 -5.04 3.66 -19.50
N LEU A 383 -5.53 2.42 -19.31
CA LEU A 383 -5.88 1.52 -20.40
C LEU A 383 -7.08 2.02 -21.22
N ARG A 384 -8.08 2.64 -20.59
CA ARG A 384 -9.20 3.23 -21.34
C ARG A 384 -8.82 4.46 -22.16
N ALA A 385 -7.75 5.18 -21.80
CA ALA A 385 -7.22 6.24 -22.64
C ALA A 385 -6.53 5.67 -23.89
N HIS A 386 -6.07 4.42 -23.86
CA HIS A 386 -5.38 3.74 -24.96
C HIS A 386 -6.29 2.83 -25.83
N GLU A 387 -7.45 2.40 -25.33
CA GLU A 387 -8.40 1.63 -26.17
C GLU A 387 -8.91 2.42 -27.37
N THR A 388 -8.88 3.74 -27.31
CA THR A 388 -9.19 4.62 -28.45
C THR A 388 -8.06 4.72 -29.48
N LEU A 389 -6.85 4.21 -29.20
CA LEU A 389 -5.69 4.26 -30.08
C LEU A 389 -5.35 2.93 -30.77
N ARG A 390 -6.00 1.82 -30.39
CA ARG A 390 -5.80 0.50 -31.03
C ARG A 390 -6.69 0.23 -32.24
N HIS A 391 -7.57 1.15 -32.60
CA HIS A 391 -8.49 1.05 -33.75
C HIS A 391 -8.30 2.18 -34.77
N LEU A 392 -7.10 2.80 -34.80
CA LEU A 392 -6.72 3.71 -35.89
C LEU A 392 -5.54 3.17 -36.70
#